data_94080cebaa8285e4e0c900b0fced2e2f
#
_entry.id   94080cebaa8285e4e0c900b0fced2e2f
#
_cell.length_a   1.000
_cell.length_b   1.000
_cell.length_c   1.000
_cell.angle_alpha   90.00
_cell.angle_beta   90.00
_cell.angle_gamma   90.00
#
_symmetry.space_group_name_H-M   'P 1'
#
loop_
_entity.id
_entity.type
_entity.pdbx_description
1 polymer ?
#
loop_
_entity_poly.entity_id
_entity_poly.type
_entity_poly.pdbx_seq_one_letter_code
_entity_poly.pdbx_strand_id
1 'polypeptide(L)'
;DAQESRGLGDVYKRQVLIAVFVAIITVCSFIQISVGPVPFTLQTFGVFVTAGILGTKRGTLAVIVYILLGIIGVPVFCGAGGPGVIVGTTGGYITGFVFTALIIGIITHFFEKSSTWLKLGATVVAMILGDVVCFVIGTIQFMFVMKTSLTVALGYCVIPFIIPDLVKILVATIIVNRLSLIHI
;
A
#
# COMPACT_ATOMS: atom_id res chain seq x y z
N ASP A 1 -32.65 0.61 -21.10
CA ASP A 1 -32.59 1.83 -20.24
C ASP A 1 -32.31 1.53 -18.76
N ALA A 2 -33.16 0.70 -18.06
CA ALA A 2 -32.97 0.48 -16.60
C ALA A 2 -31.76 -0.41 -16.26
N GLN A 3 -31.35 -1.30 -17.14
CA GLN A 3 -30.20 -2.19 -16.95
C GLN A 3 -28.89 -1.44 -17.26
N GLU A 4 -28.92 -0.57 -18.24
CA GLU A 4 -27.81 0.31 -18.63
C GLU A 4 -27.53 1.37 -17.56
N SER A 5 -28.57 1.97 -16.98
CA SER A 5 -28.45 2.94 -15.88
C SER A 5 -27.90 2.30 -14.58
N ARG A 6 -28.23 1.04 -14.30
CA ARG A 6 -27.64 0.29 -13.16
C ARG A 6 -26.16 -0.01 -13.42
N GLY A 7 -25.79 -0.41 -14.62
CA GLY A 7 -24.39 -0.66 -15.00
C GLY A 7 -23.51 0.57 -14.86
N LEU A 8 -23.99 1.72 -15.34
CA LEU A 8 -23.31 3.01 -15.21
C LEU A 8 -23.15 3.43 -13.74
N GLY A 9 -24.19 3.23 -12.92
CA GLY A 9 -24.15 3.52 -11.49
C GLY A 9 -23.11 2.70 -10.74
N ASP A 10 -22.95 1.42 -11.10
CA ASP A 10 -21.95 0.54 -10.48
C ASP A 10 -20.53 0.87 -10.89
N VAL A 11 -20.31 1.27 -12.14
CA VAL A 11 -19.02 1.76 -12.64
C VAL A 11 -18.63 3.04 -11.89
N TYR A 12 -19.55 3.97 -11.77
CA TYR A 12 -19.32 5.24 -11.07
C TYR A 12 -18.96 5.01 -9.58
N LYS A 13 -19.70 4.17 -8.88
CA LYS A 13 -19.40 3.80 -7.48
C LYS A 13 -18.00 3.23 -7.32
N ARG A 14 -17.57 2.35 -8.25
CA ARG A 14 -16.23 1.77 -8.24
C ARG A 14 -15.13 2.82 -8.43
N GLN A 15 -15.33 3.76 -9.35
CA GLN A 15 -14.37 4.84 -9.61
C GLN A 15 -14.26 5.78 -8.40
N VAL A 16 -15.38 6.13 -7.78
CA VAL A 16 -15.40 6.97 -6.57
C VAL A 16 -14.64 6.28 -5.43
N LEU A 17 -14.87 4.98 -5.22
CA LEU A 17 -14.15 4.22 -4.19
C LEU A 17 -12.62 4.23 -4.45
N ILE A 18 -12.18 3.98 -5.67
CA ILE A 18 -10.76 4.03 -6.03
C ILE A 18 -10.20 5.42 -5.73
N ALA A 19 -10.88 6.50 -6.14
CA ALA A 19 -10.44 7.87 -5.89
C ALA A 19 -10.33 8.20 -4.40
N VAL A 20 -11.29 7.76 -3.58
CA VAL A 20 -11.25 7.93 -2.11
C VAL A 20 -10.04 7.23 -1.51
N PHE A 21 -9.75 5.99 -1.93
CA PHE A 21 -8.60 5.26 -1.39
C PHE A 21 -7.26 5.82 -1.89
N VAL A 22 -7.18 6.37 -3.10
CA VAL A 22 -6.02 7.13 -3.56
C VAL A 22 -5.79 8.35 -2.66
N ALA A 23 -6.86 9.08 -2.31
CA ALA A 23 -6.76 10.20 -1.38
C ALA A 23 -6.31 9.75 0.02
N ILE A 24 -6.79 8.60 0.52
CA ILE A 24 -6.35 8.02 1.81
C ILE A 24 -4.85 7.72 1.79
N ILE A 25 -4.33 7.04 0.74
CA ILE A 25 -2.89 6.78 0.61
C ILE A 25 -2.11 8.10 0.59
N THR A 26 -2.60 9.09 -0.14
CA THR A 26 -1.98 10.42 -0.24
C THR A 26 -1.93 11.09 1.14
N VAL A 27 -3.02 11.15 1.88
CA VAL A 27 -3.04 11.72 3.24
C VAL A 27 -2.08 10.98 4.15
N CYS A 28 -2.07 9.65 4.10
CA CYS A 28 -1.12 8.83 4.87
C CYS A 28 0.35 9.13 4.50
N SER A 29 0.64 9.51 3.25
CA SER A 29 1.99 9.87 2.83
C SER A 29 2.49 11.19 3.45
N PHE A 30 1.58 12.13 3.75
CA PHE A 30 1.93 13.38 4.41
C PHE A 30 2.22 13.23 5.91
N ILE A 31 1.74 12.13 6.52
CA ILE A 31 2.07 11.82 7.91
C ILE A 31 3.41 11.09 7.92
N GLN A 32 4.48 11.89 8.04
CA GLN A 32 5.86 11.41 7.96
C GLN A 32 6.74 12.00 9.05
N ILE A 33 7.76 11.23 9.42
CA ILE A 33 8.86 11.65 10.29
C ILE A 33 10.15 11.37 9.55
N SER A 34 10.90 12.42 9.22
CA SER A 34 12.16 12.28 8.49
C SER A 34 13.29 11.97 9.46
N VAL A 35 13.67 10.71 9.58
CA VAL A 35 14.80 10.24 10.38
C VAL A 35 15.75 9.47 9.47
N GLY A 36 16.59 10.20 8.73
CA GLY A 36 17.54 9.60 7.80
C GLY A 36 17.14 9.66 6.32
N PRO A 37 17.79 8.86 5.45
CA PRO A 37 17.59 8.93 4.00
C PRO A 37 16.24 8.37 3.51
N VAL A 38 15.57 7.57 4.32
CA VAL A 38 14.23 7.05 4.04
C VAL A 38 13.28 7.52 5.16
N PRO A 39 12.24 8.31 4.86
CA PRO A 39 11.34 8.82 5.87
C PRO A 39 10.40 7.73 6.40
N PHE A 40 10.08 7.79 7.68
CA PHE A 40 8.96 7.04 8.26
C PHE A 40 7.65 7.66 7.82
N THR A 41 6.78 6.90 7.17
CA THR A 41 5.48 7.39 6.71
C THR A 41 4.36 6.44 7.10
N LEU A 42 3.12 6.93 7.13
CA LEU A 42 1.94 6.07 7.18
C LEU A 42 1.50 5.57 5.78
N GLN A 43 2.29 5.79 4.76
CA GLN A 43 1.98 5.41 3.38
C GLN A 43 1.72 3.92 3.20
N THR A 44 2.59 3.06 3.78
CA THR A 44 2.42 1.60 3.81
C THR A 44 1.11 1.19 4.47
N PHE A 45 0.73 1.83 5.57
CA PHE A 45 -0.56 1.62 6.22
C PHE A 45 -1.73 1.93 5.29
N GLY A 46 -1.67 3.06 4.57
CA GLY A 46 -2.67 3.41 3.55
C GLY A 46 -2.80 2.33 2.46
N VAL A 47 -1.68 1.77 2.01
CA VAL A 47 -1.65 0.67 1.04
C VAL A 47 -2.27 -0.61 1.62
N PHE A 48 -1.94 -0.98 2.86
CA PHE A 48 -2.49 -2.16 3.54
C PHE A 48 -4.01 -2.09 3.65
N VAL A 49 -4.53 -0.96 4.13
CA VAL A 49 -5.97 -0.72 4.26
C VAL A 49 -6.65 -0.74 2.90
N THR A 50 -6.07 -0.07 1.90
CA THR A 50 -6.60 -0.02 0.53
C THR A 50 -6.72 -1.42 -0.07
N ALA A 51 -5.64 -2.19 -0.03
CA ALA A 51 -5.61 -3.54 -0.59
C ALA A 51 -6.54 -4.52 0.16
N GLY A 52 -6.56 -4.41 1.49
CA GLY A 52 -7.39 -5.26 2.33
C GLY A 52 -8.91 -5.02 2.17
N ILE A 53 -9.32 -3.76 1.94
CA ILE A 53 -10.75 -3.40 1.79
C ILE A 53 -11.22 -3.57 0.34
N LEU A 54 -10.45 -3.07 -0.63
CA LEU A 54 -10.85 -3.08 -2.04
C LEU A 54 -10.57 -4.42 -2.76
N GLY A 55 -9.76 -5.28 -2.14
CA GLY A 55 -9.34 -6.56 -2.72
C GLY A 55 -8.35 -6.41 -3.88
N THR A 56 -8.05 -7.52 -4.56
CA THR A 56 -6.95 -7.61 -5.52
C THR A 56 -7.04 -6.58 -6.65
N LYS A 57 -8.14 -6.60 -7.41
CA LYS A 57 -8.24 -5.78 -8.64
C LYS A 57 -8.32 -4.29 -8.34
N ARG A 58 -9.24 -3.89 -7.47
CA ARG A 58 -9.51 -2.47 -7.17
C ARG A 58 -8.42 -1.86 -6.28
N GLY A 59 -7.92 -2.62 -5.29
CA GLY A 59 -6.83 -2.20 -4.41
C GLY A 59 -5.55 -1.94 -5.19
N THR A 60 -5.16 -2.88 -6.05
CA THR A 60 -3.98 -2.71 -6.92
C THR A 60 -4.17 -1.55 -7.90
N LEU A 61 -5.37 -1.40 -8.49
CA LEU A 61 -5.66 -0.28 -9.38
C LEU A 61 -5.55 1.06 -8.65
N ALA A 62 -6.04 1.16 -7.41
CA ALA A 62 -5.92 2.39 -6.60
C ALA A 62 -4.44 2.75 -6.36
N VAL A 63 -3.60 1.77 -6.03
CA VAL A 63 -2.16 1.99 -5.84
C VAL A 63 -1.49 2.40 -7.16
N ILE A 64 -1.84 1.79 -8.29
CA ILE A 64 -1.30 2.19 -9.61
C ILE A 64 -1.71 3.63 -9.94
N VAL A 65 -2.97 4.00 -9.73
CA VAL A 65 -3.45 5.38 -9.97
C VAL A 65 -2.71 6.37 -9.07
N TYR A 66 -2.51 6.03 -7.78
CA TYR A 66 -1.72 6.84 -6.86
C TYR A 66 -0.30 7.09 -7.39
N ILE A 67 0.38 6.03 -7.85
CA ILE A 67 1.74 6.13 -8.41
C ILE A 67 1.75 6.98 -9.69
N LEU A 68 0.80 6.77 -10.59
CA LEU A 68 0.69 7.54 -11.83
C LEU A 68 0.49 9.04 -11.55
N LEU A 69 -0.38 9.40 -10.59
CA LEU A 69 -0.56 10.78 -10.15
C LEU A 69 0.77 11.39 -9.66
N GLY A 70 1.53 10.63 -8.88
CA GLY A 70 2.84 11.07 -8.42
C GLY A 70 3.84 11.25 -9.57
N ILE A 71 3.87 10.33 -10.55
CA ILE A 71 4.78 10.41 -11.71
C ILE A 71 4.50 11.64 -12.57
N ILE A 72 3.23 11.99 -12.81
CA ILE A 72 2.87 13.19 -13.59
C ILE A 72 3.10 14.51 -12.84
N GLY A 73 3.59 14.45 -11.60
CA GLY A 73 4.03 15.63 -10.84
C GLY A 73 3.10 16.06 -9.72
N VAL A 74 1.98 15.35 -9.47
CA VAL A 74 1.14 15.64 -8.29
C VAL A 74 1.94 15.32 -7.02
N PRO A 75 2.01 16.22 -6.01
CA PRO A 75 2.86 16.05 -4.83
C PRO A 75 2.29 15.04 -3.83
N VAL A 76 2.04 13.81 -4.27
CA VAL A 76 1.43 12.73 -3.46
C VAL A 76 2.46 11.86 -2.73
N PHE A 77 3.75 11.98 -3.06
CA PHE A 77 4.82 11.22 -2.41
C PHE A 77 5.46 12.07 -1.31
N CYS A 78 4.87 12.11 -0.14
CA CYS A 78 5.36 12.90 0.99
C CYS A 78 5.55 14.40 0.67
N GLY A 79 4.67 14.98 -0.15
CA GLY A 79 4.78 16.36 -0.64
C GLY A 79 5.67 16.53 -1.88
N ALA A 80 6.27 15.47 -2.39
CA ALA A 80 7.01 15.45 -3.64
C ALA A 80 6.23 14.76 -4.76
N GLY A 81 6.65 14.99 -6.00
CA GLY A 81 6.11 14.35 -7.19
C GLY A 81 7.12 14.39 -8.34
N GLY A 82 6.76 13.76 -9.43
CA GLY A 82 7.58 13.67 -10.64
C GLY A 82 8.37 12.36 -10.74
N PRO A 83 8.87 12.03 -11.94
CA PRO A 83 9.60 10.78 -12.19
C PRO A 83 10.91 10.68 -11.40
N GLY A 84 11.48 11.81 -10.97
CA GLY A 84 12.69 11.85 -10.14
C GLY A 84 12.53 11.14 -8.80
N VAL A 85 11.34 11.13 -8.21
CA VAL A 85 11.06 10.41 -6.96
C VAL A 85 11.13 8.89 -7.18
N ILE A 86 10.62 8.41 -8.31
CA ILE A 86 10.60 6.98 -8.65
C ILE A 86 12.00 6.42 -8.90
N VAL A 87 12.90 7.22 -9.45
CA VAL A 87 14.30 6.81 -9.66
C VAL A 87 15.19 7.12 -8.45
N GLY A 88 14.65 7.80 -7.43
CA GLY A 88 15.33 8.16 -6.20
C GLY A 88 15.42 7.03 -5.17
N THR A 89 15.86 7.36 -3.98
CA THR A 89 16.11 6.42 -2.86
C THR A 89 14.85 5.72 -2.36
N THR A 90 13.68 6.33 -2.53
CA THR A 90 12.38 5.82 -2.06
C THR A 90 11.54 5.17 -3.15
N GLY A 91 11.95 5.29 -4.42
CA GLY A 91 11.16 4.82 -5.56
C GLY A 91 10.88 3.32 -5.57
N GLY A 92 11.83 2.51 -5.09
CA GLY A 92 11.65 1.06 -4.94
C GLY A 92 10.52 0.68 -3.98
N TYR A 93 10.33 1.47 -2.91
CA TYR A 93 9.21 1.27 -1.99
C TYR A 93 7.88 1.62 -2.67
N ILE A 94 7.84 2.75 -3.39
CA ILE A 94 6.65 3.21 -4.10
C ILE A 94 6.24 2.18 -5.16
N THR A 95 7.17 1.67 -5.94
CA THR A 95 6.88 0.59 -6.92
C THR A 95 6.55 -0.73 -6.22
N GLY A 96 7.16 -1.02 -5.08
CA GLY A 96 6.87 -2.16 -4.23
C GLY A 96 5.43 -2.21 -3.73
N PHE A 97 4.77 -1.05 -3.55
CA PHE A 97 3.37 -1.00 -3.11
C PHE A 97 2.40 -1.71 -4.05
N VAL A 98 2.70 -1.76 -5.36
CA VAL A 98 1.87 -2.51 -6.32
C VAL A 98 1.89 -4.00 -5.98
N PHE A 99 3.08 -4.55 -5.73
CA PHE A 99 3.22 -5.96 -5.36
C PHE A 99 2.63 -6.25 -3.99
N THR A 100 2.80 -5.33 -3.03
CA THR A 100 2.16 -5.40 -1.71
C THR A 100 0.64 -5.49 -1.85
N ALA A 101 0.03 -4.61 -2.65
CA ALA A 101 -1.41 -4.62 -2.86
C ALA A 101 -1.91 -5.89 -3.55
N LEU A 102 -1.16 -6.41 -4.53
CA LEU A 102 -1.45 -7.67 -5.19
C LEU A 102 -1.43 -8.85 -4.20
N ILE A 103 -0.37 -8.97 -3.41
CA ILE A 103 -0.20 -10.08 -2.44
C ILE A 103 -1.32 -10.05 -1.42
N ILE A 104 -1.58 -8.88 -0.81
CA ILE A 104 -2.65 -8.72 0.18
C ILE A 104 -4.00 -9.10 -0.43
N GLY A 105 -4.32 -8.54 -1.60
CA GLY A 105 -5.59 -8.78 -2.26
C GLY A 105 -5.80 -10.24 -2.64
N ILE A 106 -4.77 -10.92 -3.16
CA ILE A 106 -4.83 -12.34 -3.54
C ILE A 106 -5.07 -13.21 -2.31
N ILE A 107 -4.24 -13.06 -1.27
CA ILE A 107 -4.33 -13.90 -0.07
C ILE A 107 -5.67 -13.68 0.64
N THR A 108 -6.08 -12.42 0.85
CA THR A 108 -7.37 -12.12 1.51
C THR A 108 -8.56 -12.67 0.73
N HIS A 109 -8.51 -12.65 -0.61
CA HIS A 109 -9.55 -13.22 -1.44
C HIS A 109 -9.67 -14.75 -1.29
N PHE A 110 -8.54 -15.47 -1.21
CA PHE A 110 -8.57 -16.93 -1.00
C PHE A 110 -9.23 -17.32 0.33
N PHE A 111 -9.08 -16.50 1.36
CA PHE A 111 -9.64 -16.76 2.69
C PHE A 111 -10.94 -16.03 2.97
N GLU A 112 -11.56 -15.39 1.99
CA GLU A 112 -12.78 -14.59 2.16
C GLU A 112 -13.97 -15.40 2.75
N LYS A 113 -14.08 -16.68 2.38
CA LYS A 113 -15.13 -17.59 2.85
C LYS A 113 -14.75 -18.39 4.10
N SER A 114 -13.60 -18.15 4.68
CA SER A 114 -13.09 -18.87 5.84
C SER A 114 -13.67 -18.32 7.16
N SER A 115 -13.41 -19.02 8.27
CA SER A 115 -13.79 -18.55 9.61
C SER A 115 -13.12 -17.22 9.94
N THR A 116 -13.73 -16.42 10.83
CA THR A 116 -13.26 -15.09 11.21
C THR A 116 -11.80 -15.10 11.69
N TRP A 117 -11.40 -16.08 12.48
CA TRP A 117 -10.04 -16.21 12.97
C TRP A 117 -9.04 -16.51 11.86
N LEU A 118 -9.43 -17.34 10.90
CA LEU A 118 -8.58 -17.70 9.76
C LEU A 118 -8.43 -16.51 8.80
N LYS A 119 -9.50 -15.74 8.57
CA LYS A 119 -9.43 -14.48 7.81
C LYS A 119 -8.47 -13.49 8.45
N LEU A 120 -8.59 -13.31 9.77
CA LEU A 120 -7.73 -12.40 10.53
C LEU A 120 -6.26 -12.80 10.42
N GLY A 121 -5.96 -14.08 10.64
CA GLY A 121 -4.60 -14.61 10.48
C GLY A 121 -4.07 -14.47 9.07
N ALA A 122 -4.89 -14.79 8.05
CA ALA A 122 -4.52 -14.66 6.65
C ALA A 122 -4.24 -13.19 6.26
N THR A 123 -5.03 -12.24 6.78
CA THR A 123 -4.83 -10.80 6.54
C THR A 123 -3.50 -10.33 7.12
N VAL A 124 -3.17 -10.73 8.35
CA VAL A 124 -1.86 -10.40 8.97
C VAL A 124 -0.71 -10.98 8.14
N VAL A 125 -0.77 -12.26 7.80
CA VAL A 125 0.26 -12.93 6.99
C VAL A 125 0.41 -12.26 5.63
N ALA A 126 -0.71 -11.92 4.98
CA ALA A 126 -0.71 -11.23 3.68
C ALA A 126 -0.01 -9.87 3.75
N MET A 127 -0.29 -9.08 4.80
CA MET A 127 0.33 -7.77 5.00
C MET A 127 1.83 -7.91 5.30
N ILE A 128 2.23 -8.87 6.13
CA ILE A 128 3.66 -9.16 6.40
C ILE A 128 4.38 -9.55 5.11
N LEU A 129 3.83 -10.47 4.33
CA LEU A 129 4.45 -10.89 3.07
C LEU A 129 4.55 -9.76 2.06
N GLY A 130 3.50 -8.95 1.94
CA GLY A 130 3.49 -7.76 1.08
C GLY A 130 4.53 -6.73 1.51
N ASP A 131 4.67 -6.50 2.81
CA ASP A 131 5.64 -5.57 3.37
C ASP A 131 7.09 -6.06 3.16
N VAL A 132 7.36 -7.35 3.36
CA VAL A 132 8.66 -7.96 3.07
C VAL A 132 9.04 -7.77 1.60
N VAL A 133 8.11 -7.99 0.66
CA VAL A 133 8.39 -7.77 -0.77
C VAL A 133 8.67 -6.29 -1.05
N CYS A 134 7.94 -5.38 -0.40
CA CYS A 134 8.18 -3.94 -0.49
C CYS A 134 9.58 -3.58 0.00
N PHE A 135 10.00 -4.11 1.16
CA PHE A 135 11.35 -3.90 1.68
C PHE A 135 12.43 -4.45 0.75
N VAL A 136 12.23 -5.63 0.17
CA VAL A 136 13.21 -6.23 -0.77
C VAL A 136 13.40 -5.30 -1.97
N ILE A 137 12.32 -4.89 -2.63
CA ILE A 137 12.37 -4.01 -3.81
C ILE A 137 12.97 -2.63 -3.44
N GLY A 138 12.50 -2.06 -2.32
CA GLY A 138 12.97 -0.76 -1.83
C GLY A 138 14.45 -0.77 -1.48
N THR A 139 14.90 -1.79 -0.75
CA THR A 139 16.31 -1.92 -0.34
C THR A 139 17.23 -2.14 -1.54
N ILE A 140 16.82 -2.96 -2.51
CA ILE A 140 17.61 -3.16 -3.75
C ILE A 140 17.79 -1.83 -4.47
N GLN A 141 16.72 -1.06 -4.70
CA GLN A 141 16.85 0.24 -5.36
C GLN A 141 17.68 1.22 -4.54
N PHE A 142 17.49 1.26 -3.22
CA PHE A 142 18.27 2.11 -2.32
C PHE A 142 19.79 1.84 -2.46
N MET A 143 20.18 0.56 -2.48
CA MET A 143 21.57 0.15 -2.66
C MET A 143 22.15 0.67 -3.99
N PHE A 144 21.38 0.56 -5.08
CA PHE A 144 21.83 1.05 -6.39
C PHE A 144 21.97 2.58 -6.43
N VAL A 145 21.02 3.31 -5.86
CA VAL A 145 21.01 4.78 -5.88
C VAL A 145 22.10 5.35 -4.96
N MET A 146 22.21 4.80 -3.75
CA MET A 146 23.16 5.29 -2.73
C MET A 146 24.54 4.65 -2.84
N LYS A 147 24.72 3.66 -3.73
CA LYS A 147 25.97 2.89 -3.89
C LYS A 147 26.50 2.33 -2.57
N THR A 148 25.61 1.80 -1.74
CA THR A 148 25.93 1.29 -0.41
C THR A 148 25.89 -0.23 -0.37
N SER A 149 26.52 -0.82 0.65
CA SER A 149 26.45 -2.25 0.91
C SER A 149 25.09 -2.67 1.48
N LEU A 150 24.76 -3.95 1.36
CA LEU A 150 23.51 -4.52 1.91
C LEU A 150 23.40 -4.28 3.43
N THR A 151 24.46 -4.42 4.18
CA THR A 151 24.46 -4.23 5.63
C THR A 151 24.04 -2.80 6.01
N VAL A 152 24.59 -1.80 5.31
CA VAL A 152 24.23 -0.38 5.51
C VAL A 152 22.80 -0.11 5.09
N ALA A 153 22.38 -0.65 3.95
CA ALA A 153 21.00 -0.50 3.46
C ALA A 153 19.99 -1.11 4.44
N LEU A 154 20.23 -2.31 4.97
CA LEU A 154 19.35 -2.93 5.97
C LEU A 154 19.23 -2.09 7.24
N GLY A 155 20.33 -1.48 7.68
CA GLY A 155 20.35 -0.59 8.85
C GLY A 155 19.49 0.67 8.69
N TYR A 156 19.42 1.23 7.47
CA TYR A 156 18.62 2.44 7.20
C TYR A 156 17.20 2.14 6.73
N CYS A 157 16.99 1.03 6.02
CA CYS A 157 15.78 0.79 5.25
C CYS A 157 14.86 -0.28 5.83
N VAL A 158 15.35 -1.15 6.72
CA VAL A 158 14.57 -2.29 7.23
C VAL A 158 14.49 -2.27 8.75
N ILE A 159 15.63 -2.30 9.43
CA ILE A 159 15.67 -2.48 10.90
C ILE A 159 14.81 -1.44 11.64
N PRO A 160 14.86 -0.13 11.34
CA PRO A 160 14.08 0.87 12.05
C PRO A 160 12.58 0.77 11.78
N PHE A 161 12.18 0.15 10.65
CA PHE A 161 10.78 0.08 10.20
C PHE A 161 10.03 -1.14 10.73
N ILE A 162 10.72 -2.21 11.16
CA ILE A 162 10.10 -3.47 11.59
C ILE A 162 9.03 -3.23 12.66
N ILE A 163 9.36 -2.53 13.74
CA ILE A 163 8.43 -2.32 14.85
C ILE A 163 7.26 -1.41 14.43
N PRO A 164 7.48 -0.23 13.81
CA PRO A 164 6.39 0.60 13.32
C PRO A 164 5.46 -0.11 12.32
N ASP A 165 6.01 -0.91 11.41
CA ASP A 165 5.20 -1.58 10.40
C ASP A 165 4.39 -2.74 10.97
N LEU A 166 4.90 -3.46 11.96
CA LEU A 166 4.09 -4.42 12.72
C LEU A 166 2.88 -3.76 13.40
N VAL A 167 3.06 -2.58 13.99
CA VAL A 167 1.94 -1.81 14.58
C VAL A 167 0.94 -1.40 13.49
N LYS A 168 1.41 -0.89 12.35
CA LYS A 168 0.54 -0.54 11.20
C LYS A 168 -0.24 -1.76 10.71
N ILE A 169 0.39 -2.93 10.59
CA ILE A 169 -0.24 -4.18 10.18
C ILE A 169 -1.34 -4.58 11.15
N LEU A 170 -1.10 -4.52 12.46
CA LEU A 170 -2.11 -4.84 13.45
C LEU A 170 -3.32 -3.91 13.35
N VAL A 171 -3.09 -2.59 13.29
CA VAL A 171 -4.17 -1.60 13.18
C VAL A 171 -4.92 -1.75 11.85
N ALA A 172 -4.20 -1.91 10.74
CA ALA A 172 -4.81 -2.12 9.42
C ALA A 172 -5.67 -3.39 9.40
N THR A 173 -5.19 -4.48 9.99
CA THR A 173 -5.94 -5.74 10.10
C THR A 173 -7.25 -5.56 10.85
N ILE A 174 -7.26 -4.82 11.97
CA ILE A 174 -8.47 -4.53 12.72
C ILE A 174 -9.47 -3.75 11.86
N ILE A 175 -9.01 -2.70 11.17
CA ILE A 175 -9.85 -1.86 10.31
C ILE A 175 -10.44 -2.69 9.16
N VAL A 176 -9.60 -3.44 8.44
CA VAL A 176 -10.03 -4.27 7.31
C VAL A 176 -11.08 -5.28 7.74
N ASN A 177 -10.85 -5.99 8.86
CA ASN A 177 -11.82 -6.99 9.33
C ASN A 177 -13.13 -6.37 9.83
N ARG A 178 -13.10 -5.21 10.49
CA ARG A 178 -14.31 -4.50 10.93
C ARG A 178 -15.13 -4.01 9.74
N LEU A 179 -14.48 -3.42 8.73
CA LEU A 179 -15.19 -2.92 7.54
C LEU A 179 -15.68 -4.04 6.62
N SER A 180 -14.94 -5.15 6.51
CA SER A 180 -15.41 -6.35 5.79
C SER A 180 -16.68 -6.95 6.38
N LEU A 181 -16.90 -6.82 7.70
CA LEU A 181 -18.14 -7.27 8.37
C LEU A 181 -19.34 -6.36 8.09
N ILE A 182 -19.11 -5.11 7.69
CA ILE A 182 -20.19 -4.15 7.41
C ILE A 182 -20.67 -4.26 5.95
N HIS A 183 -19.86 -4.81 5.05
CA HIS A 183 -20.17 -4.92 3.61
C HIS A 183 -20.70 -6.29 3.19
N ILE A 184 -21.02 -7.16 4.14
CA ILE A 184 -21.81 -8.37 3.93
C ILE A 184 -23.26 -8.09 4.37
#